data_144c43b051fc7ce302a679ca6c877128
#
_entry.id   144c43b051fc7ce302a679ca6c877128
#
_cell.length_a   1.000
_cell.length_b   1.000
_cell.length_c   1.000
_cell.angle_alpha   90.00
_cell.angle_beta   90.00
_cell.angle_gamma   90.00
#
_symmetry.space_group_name_H-M   'P 1'
#
loop_
_entity.id
_entity.type
_entity.pdbx_description
1 polymer ?
#
loop_
_entity_poly.entity_id
_entity_poly.type
_entity_poly.pdbx_seq_one_letter_code
_entity_poly.pdbx_strand_id
1 'polypeptide(L)'
;MANADFSHKTQAQAPGGFSAGSYREAPKADPAQKLTPAQQKLAALEKKLPGALAKQATAVALCVVVMAASFVGFGGAKLKGKHNTASQWFTYGVSADNGYALNEELLTRLNTAANVITTGTGTLGADSAEVQAAQKALDDFSACLDAVQSGGKKQDLTSLPYYQGSPMHALYQANEALGAMIDQLYAKMQEQAADPMKMGAVQGQYGQFNSAQTILSNLNYNPAVTAYQQETDGFPASVLKGLFGIQEVEPFA
;
A
#
# COMPACT_ATOMS: atom_id res chain seq x y z
N MET A 1 -64.70 -10.21 -7.51
CA MET A 1 -63.63 -10.99 -8.15
C MET A 1 -64.25 -11.75 -9.30
N ALA A 2 -64.03 -11.33 -10.52
CA ALA A 2 -64.60 -11.98 -11.70
C ALA A 2 -63.66 -13.11 -12.14
N ASN A 3 -64.11 -14.34 -11.96
CA ASN A 3 -63.44 -15.50 -12.54
C ASN A 3 -63.64 -15.43 -14.06
N ALA A 4 -62.57 -15.20 -14.78
CA ALA A 4 -62.59 -15.31 -16.24
C ALA A 4 -62.63 -16.80 -16.60
N ASP A 5 -63.82 -17.24 -16.98
CA ASP A 5 -64.08 -18.57 -17.51
C ASP A 5 -63.50 -18.65 -18.94
N PHE A 6 -62.38 -19.32 -19.10
CA PHE A 6 -61.74 -19.58 -20.40
C PHE A 6 -62.28 -20.82 -21.12
N SER A 7 -63.30 -21.48 -20.61
CA SER A 7 -63.79 -22.75 -21.14
C SER A 7 -64.71 -22.63 -22.38
N HIS A 8 -65.09 -21.41 -22.78
CA HIS A 8 -66.02 -21.21 -23.89
C HIS A 8 -65.50 -20.32 -25.05
N LYS A 9 -64.19 -20.28 -25.23
CA LYS A 9 -63.74 -19.79 -26.55
C LYS A 9 -63.86 -20.91 -27.55
N THR A 10 -65.00 -20.93 -28.24
CA THR A 10 -65.23 -21.57 -29.52
C THR A 10 -63.94 -21.46 -30.34
N GLN A 11 -63.43 -22.60 -30.75
CA GLN A 11 -62.37 -22.68 -31.75
C GLN A 11 -62.85 -22.00 -33.04
N ALA A 12 -62.67 -20.69 -33.11
CA ALA A 12 -62.58 -20.04 -34.40
C ALA A 12 -61.26 -20.52 -34.97
N GLN A 13 -61.31 -21.51 -35.89
CA GLN A 13 -60.21 -21.87 -36.74
C GLN A 13 -59.73 -20.61 -37.44
N ALA A 14 -58.65 -20.04 -36.91
CA ALA A 14 -57.88 -19.05 -37.65
C ALA A 14 -57.44 -19.75 -38.96
N PRO A 15 -57.62 -19.12 -40.13
CA PRO A 15 -57.08 -19.65 -41.37
C PRO A 15 -55.56 -19.73 -41.24
N GLY A 16 -55.04 -20.93 -41.07
CA GLY A 16 -53.66 -21.21 -40.71
C GLY A 16 -53.52 -22.03 -39.44
N GLY A 17 -54.62 -22.73 -38.99
CA GLY A 17 -54.60 -23.57 -37.80
C GLY A 17 -53.52 -24.62 -37.83
N PHE A 18 -52.85 -24.80 -36.71
CA PHE A 18 -51.89 -25.85 -36.42
C PHE A 18 -52.35 -27.19 -36.97
N SER A 19 -51.85 -27.61 -38.12
CA SER A 19 -52.05 -28.98 -38.61
C SER A 19 -50.91 -29.83 -38.04
N ALA A 20 -51.25 -31.07 -37.62
CA ALA A 20 -50.25 -32.03 -37.16
C ALA A 20 -49.15 -32.32 -38.23
N GLY A 21 -49.36 -31.87 -39.47
CA GLY A 21 -48.38 -31.92 -40.57
C GLY A 21 -47.32 -30.82 -40.50
N SER A 22 -47.63 -29.67 -39.92
CA SER A 22 -46.66 -28.58 -39.81
C SER A 22 -45.52 -28.90 -38.85
N TYR A 23 -45.66 -29.86 -37.98
CA TYR A 23 -44.59 -30.34 -37.08
C TYR A 23 -43.67 -31.39 -37.75
N ARG A 24 -44.02 -31.85 -38.98
CA ARG A 24 -43.18 -32.83 -39.71
C ARG A 24 -42.25 -32.18 -40.71
N GLU A 25 -42.40 -30.91 -41.01
CA GLU A 25 -41.36 -30.22 -41.75
C GLU A 25 -40.24 -29.95 -40.77
N ALA A 26 -39.10 -30.62 -40.97
CA ALA A 26 -37.87 -30.26 -40.31
C ALA A 26 -37.68 -28.74 -40.48
N PRO A 27 -37.39 -28.00 -39.41
CA PRO A 27 -37.15 -26.56 -39.51
C PRO A 27 -36.16 -26.36 -40.65
N LYS A 28 -36.57 -25.58 -41.68
CA LYS A 28 -35.66 -25.18 -42.76
C LYS A 28 -34.42 -24.66 -42.06
N ALA A 29 -33.28 -25.33 -42.29
CA ALA A 29 -32.01 -24.91 -41.72
C ALA A 29 -31.87 -23.41 -41.95
N ASP A 30 -31.85 -22.65 -40.86
CA ASP A 30 -31.59 -21.21 -40.89
C ASP A 30 -30.41 -20.98 -41.86
N PRO A 31 -30.51 -20.01 -42.77
CA PRO A 31 -29.40 -19.74 -43.66
C PRO A 31 -28.17 -19.53 -42.82
N ALA A 32 -27.19 -20.43 -42.98
CA ALA A 32 -26.01 -20.52 -42.13
C ALA A 32 -25.51 -19.12 -41.80
N GLN A 33 -25.69 -18.68 -40.57
CA GLN A 33 -25.25 -17.36 -40.11
C GLN A 33 -23.78 -17.21 -40.50
N LYS A 34 -23.49 -16.26 -41.39
CA LYS A 34 -22.12 -16.01 -41.83
C LYS A 34 -21.32 -15.63 -40.62
N LEU A 35 -20.49 -16.53 -40.14
CA LEU A 35 -19.58 -16.30 -39.03
C LEU A 35 -18.79 -15.03 -39.27
N THR A 36 -18.72 -14.18 -38.28
CA THR A 36 -17.85 -13.00 -38.33
C THR A 36 -16.38 -13.42 -38.51
N PRO A 37 -15.51 -12.58 -39.06
CA PRO A 37 -14.09 -12.92 -39.26
C PRO A 37 -13.39 -13.40 -37.98
N ALA A 38 -13.82 -12.92 -36.80
CA ALA A 38 -13.32 -13.37 -35.50
C ALA A 38 -13.80 -14.79 -35.18
N GLN A 39 -15.09 -15.11 -35.45
CA GLN A 39 -15.65 -16.44 -35.24
C GLN A 39 -15.06 -17.46 -36.21
N GLN A 40 -14.74 -17.06 -37.44
CA GLN A 40 -14.05 -17.93 -38.42
C GLN A 40 -12.63 -18.30 -37.97
N LYS A 41 -11.89 -17.34 -37.39
CA LYS A 41 -10.57 -17.60 -36.79
C LYS A 41 -10.66 -18.53 -35.58
N LEU A 42 -11.66 -18.35 -34.72
CA LEU A 42 -11.91 -19.25 -33.58
C LEU A 42 -12.27 -20.66 -34.03
N ALA A 43 -13.15 -20.82 -35.03
CA ALA A 43 -13.50 -22.12 -35.61
C ALA A 43 -12.31 -22.81 -36.29
N ALA A 44 -11.41 -22.04 -36.89
CA ALA A 44 -10.18 -22.58 -37.48
C ALA A 44 -9.17 -23.03 -36.42
N LEU A 45 -9.11 -22.34 -35.28
CA LEU A 45 -8.33 -22.73 -34.08
C LEU A 45 -8.90 -24.00 -33.46
N GLU A 46 -10.23 -24.10 -33.31
CA GLU A 46 -10.91 -25.27 -32.77
C GLU A 46 -10.59 -26.57 -33.57
N LYS A 47 -10.54 -26.48 -34.92
CA LYS A 47 -10.14 -27.61 -35.78
C LYS A 47 -8.68 -28.04 -35.58
N LYS A 48 -7.81 -27.17 -35.07
CA LYS A 48 -6.39 -27.46 -34.81
C LYS A 48 -6.12 -27.97 -33.40
N LEU A 49 -7.12 -27.93 -32.54
CA LEU A 49 -6.96 -28.42 -31.15
C LEU A 49 -6.79 -29.93 -31.11
N PRO A 50 -5.81 -30.46 -30.39
CA PRO A 50 -5.67 -31.89 -30.16
C PRO A 50 -6.96 -32.49 -29.61
N GLY A 51 -7.35 -33.69 -30.07
CA GLY A 51 -8.59 -34.35 -29.61
C GLY A 51 -8.68 -34.60 -28.11
N ALA A 52 -7.54 -34.50 -27.37
CA ALA A 52 -7.51 -34.51 -25.94
C ALA A 52 -8.21 -33.29 -25.31
N LEU A 53 -8.19 -32.12 -25.95
CA LEU A 53 -8.83 -30.89 -25.50
C LEU A 53 -10.34 -30.84 -25.79
N ALA A 54 -10.81 -31.72 -26.69
CA ALA A 54 -12.24 -31.87 -26.98
C ALA A 54 -13.00 -32.62 -25.88
N LYS A 55 -12.30 -33.27 -24.92
CA LYS A 55 -12.95 -33.91 -23.78
C LYS A 55 -13.41 -32.84 -22.78
N GLN A 56 -14.67 -32.88 -22.41
CA GLN A 56 -15.28 -31.91 -21.47
C GLN A 56 -14.46 -31.71 -20.21
N ALA A 57 -13.93 -32.77 -19.61
CA ALA A 57 -13.08 -32.70 -18.41
C ALA A 57 -11.79 -31.92 -18.63
N THR A 58 -11.15 -32.07 -19.81
CA THR A 58 -9.92 -31.34 -20.16
C THR A 58 -10.19 -29.87 -20.44
N ALA A 59 -11.31 -29.56 -21.08
CA ALA A 59 -11.74 -28.17 -21.31
C ALA A 59 -12.04 -27.47 -19.98
N VAL A 60 -12.74 -28.11 -19.04
CA VAL A 60 -13.00 -27.57 -17.70
C VAL A 60 -11.69 -27.35 -16.95
N ALA A 61 -10.78 -28.35 -16.94
CA ALA A 61 -9.47 -28.21 -16.30
C ALA A 61 -8.67 -27.03 -16.89
N LEU A 62 -8.65 -26.87 -18.21
CA LEU A 62 -7.98 -25.76 -18.88
C LEU A 62 -8.60 -24.41 -18.48
N CYS A 63 -9.93 -24.31 -18.45
CA CYS A 63 -10.62 -23.10 -18.00
C CYS A 63 -10.24 -22.74 -16.55
N VAL A 64 -10.17 -23.71 -15.65
CA VAL A 64 -9.76 -23.49 -14.26
C VAL A 64 -8.31 -22.99 -14.19
N VAL A 65 -7.40 -23.59 -14.98
CA VAL A 65 -5.99 -23.15 -15.03
C VAL A 65 -5.88 -21.73 -15.58
N VAL A 66 -6.59 -21.41 -16.65
CA VAL A 66 -6.59 -20.05 -17.23
C VAL A 66 -7.18 -19.03 -16.26
N MET A 67 -8.27 -19.36 -15.57
CA MET A 67 -8.84 -18.49 -14.54
C MET A 67 -7.87 -18.29 -13.38
N ALA A 68 -7.23 -19.35 -12.89
CA ALA A 68 -6.24 -19.25 -11.82
C ALA A 68 -5.02 -18.42 -12.26
N ALA A 69 -4.50 -18.65 -13.47
CA ALA A 69 -3.38 -17.88 -14.01
C ALA A 69 -3.73 -16.40 -14.20
N SER A 70 -4.93 -16.10 -14.69
CA SER A 70 -5.44 -14.74 -14.83
C SER A 70 -5.60 -14.06 -13.47
N PHE A 71 -6.16 -14.78 -12.51
CA PHE A 71 -6.33 -14.27 -11.14
C PHE A 71 -4.99 -13.95 -10.50
N VAL A 72 -4.01 -14.86 -10.58
CA VAL A 72 -2.66 -14.64 -10.06
C VAL A 72 -1.98 -13.49 -10.80
N GLY A 73 -2.02 -13.47 -12.13
CA GLY A 73 -1.38 -12.43 -12.94
C GLY A 73 -1.95 -11.03 -12.68
N PHE A 74 -3.26 -10.86 -12.82
CA PHE A 74 -3.91 -9.55 -12.60
C PHE A 74 -3.94 -9.16 -11.13
N GLY A 75 -4.24 -10.10 -10.23
CA GLY A 75 -4.25 -9.86 -8.80
C GLY A 75 -2.87 -9.46 -8.28
N GLY A 76 -1.83 -10.18 -8.70
CA GLY A 76 -0.46 -9.88 -8.34
C GLY A 76 0.02 -8.54 -8.88
N ALA A 77 -0.26 -8.21 -10.14
CA ALA A 77 0.09 -6.92 -10.72
C ALA A 77 -0.61 -5.76 -10.00
N LYS A 78 -1.90 -5.89 -9.71
CA LYS A 78 -2.67 -4.88 -8.97
C LYS A 78 -2.14 -4.71 -7.55
N LEU A 79 -1.85 -5.81 -6.87
CA LEU A 79 -1.32 -5.80 -5.51
C LEU A 79 0.07 -5.16 -5.47
N LYS A 80 0.95 -5.49 -6.43
CA LYS A 80 2.27 -4.86 -6.56
C LYS A 80 2.16 -3.36 -6.85
N GLY A 81 1.21 -2.94 -7.67
CA GLY A 81 0.92 -1.52 -7.91
C GLY A 81 0.52 -0.80 -6.62
N LYS A 82 -0.40 -1.36 -5.84
CA LYS A 82 -0.79 -0.80 -4.54
C LYS A 82 0.37 -0.74 -3.55
N HIS A 83 1.17 -1.81 -3.47
CA HIS A 83 2.36 -1.85 -2.63
C HIS A 83 3.37 -0.76 -3.02
N ASN A 84 3.66 -0.60 -4.32
CA ASN A 84 4.57 0.43 -4.79
C ASN A 84 4.07 1.83 -4.41
N THR A 85 2.77 2.09 -4.53
CA THR A 85 2.18 3.37 -4.10
C THR A 85 2.32 3.56 -2.59
N ALA A 86 1.99 2.53 -1.79
CA ALA A 86 2.10 2.61 -0.34
C ALA A 86 3.55 2.79 0.13
N SER A 87 4.51 2.12 -0.50
CA SER A 87 5.94 2.27 -0.21
C SER A 87 6.46 3.68 -0.50
N GLN A 88 5.80 4.42 -1.40
CA GLN A 88 6.17 5.80 -1.72
C GLN A 88 5.64 6.82 -0.71
N TRP A 89 4.66 6.47 0.13
CA TRP A 89 4.10 7.40 1.11
C TRP A 89 5.13 7.89 2.13
N PHE A 90 6.14 7.09 2.42
CA PHE A 90 7.25 7.52 3.27
C PHE A 90 8.01 8.70 2.66
N THR A 91 8.29 8.66 1.36
CA THR A 91 9.15 9.64 0.67
C THR A 91 8.37 10.82 0.09
N TYR A 92 7.16 10.57 -0.46
CA TYR A 92 6.37 11.58 -1.17
C TYR A 92 5.12 12.02 -0.43
N GLY A 93 4.84 11.39 0.72
CA GLY A 93 3.66 11.68 1.52
C GLY A 93 2.38 11.06 0.96
N VAL A 94 1.32 11.20 1.73
CA VAL A 94 -0.05 10.84 1.35
C VAL A 94 -0.73 12.07 0.78
N SER A 95 -1.56 11.93 -0.25
CA SER A 95 -2.22 13.06 -0.91
C SER A 95 -3.08 13.93 0.02
N ALA A 96 -3.52 13.37 1.16
CA ALA A 96 -4.26 14.09 2.19
C ALA A 96 -3.41 15.07 3.02
N ASP A 97 -2.07 14.95 2.96
CA ASP A 97 -1.15 15.69 3.84
C ASP A 97 -0.61 17.00 3.22
N ASN A 98 -1.27 17.52 2.18
CA ASN A 98 -0.91 18.79 1.53
C ASN A 98 0.56 18.89 1.07
N GLY A 99 1.14 17.76 0.72
CA GLY A 99 2.53 17.67 0.24
C GLY A 99 3.57 17.40 1.33
N TYR A 100 3.18 17.30 2.60
CA TYR A 100 4.10 16.88 3.65
C TYR A 100 4.37 15.38 3.56
N ALA A 101 5.63 15.00 3.74
CA ALA A 101 6.07 13.62 3.72
C ALA A 101 6.76 13.25 5.05
N LEU A 102 6.54 12.02 5.52
CA LEU A 102 7.13 11.53 6.77
C LEU A 102 8.66 11.69 6.74
N ASN A 103 9.30 11.32 5.64
CA ASN A 103 10.74 11.42 5.47
C ASN A 103 11.27 12.87 5.54
N GLU A 104 10.57 13.84 4.98
CA GLU A 104 10.99 15.24 5.00
C GLU A 104 10.97 15.82 6.41
N GLU A 105 9.94 15.51 7.18
CA GLU A 105 9.82 15.98 8.55
C GLU A 105 10.84 15.30 9.48
N LEU A 106 11.15 14.02 9.26
CA LEU A 106 12.22 13.32 9.99
C LEU A 106 13.60 13.92 9.66
N LEU A 107 13.86 14.27 8.39
CA LEU A 107 15.09 14.99 8.00
C LEU A 107 15.15 16.39 8.60
N THR A 108 14.03 17.09 8.69
CA THR A 108 13.95 18.40 9.37
C THR A 108 14.32 18.26 10.84
N ARG A 109 13.81 17.22 11.52
CA ARG A 109 14.18 16.92 12.90
C ARG A 109 15.66 16.59 13.05
N LEU A 110 16.21 15.75 12.16
CA LEU A 110 17.63 15.42 12.16
C LEU A 110 18.52 16.68 12.08
N ASN A 111 18.24 17.55 11.12
CA ASN A 111 19.03 18.75 10.87
C ASN A 111 18.90 19.78 12.00
N THR A 112 17.68 20.00 12.49
CA THR A 112 17.44 20.98 13.55
C THR A 112 17.99 20.49 14.89
N ALA A 113 17.88 19.19 15.20
CA ALA A 113 18.54 18.59 16.37
C ALA A 113 20.06 18.75 16.33
N ALA A 114 20.70 18.47 15.18
CA ALA A 114 22.14 18.68 15.02
C ALA A 114 22.56 20.13 15.29
N ASN A 115 21.76 21.11 14.85
CA ASN A 115 22.00 22.52 15.10
C ASN A 115 21.84 22.88 16.60
N VAL A 116 20.81 22.33 17.28
CA VAL A 116 20.62 22.50 18.73
C VAL A 116 21.81 21.91 19.49
N ILE A 117 22.26 20.70 19.15
CA ILE A 117 23.41 20.04 19.79
C ILE A 117 24.69 20.84 19.56
N THR A 118 24.92 21.35 18.35
CA THR A 118 26.10 22.19 18.04
C THR A 118 26.12 23.45 18.91
N THR A 119 24.97 24.11 19.08
CA THR A 119 24.87 25.28 19.97
C THR A 119 25.03 24.88 21.43
N GLY A 120 24.47 23.72 21.83
CA GLY A 120 24.62 23.14 23.17
C GLY A 120 26.08 22.87 23.51
N THR A 121 26.83 22.29 22.56
CA THR A 121 28.28 22.06 22.70
C THR A 121 29.04 23.37 22.93
N GLY A 122 28.66 24.43 22.21
CA GLY A 122 29.27 25.76 22.40
C GLY A 122 28.86 26.48 23.69
N THR A 123 27.79 26.06 24.35
CA THR A 123 27.25 26.69 25.57
C THR A 123 27.63 25.91 26.83
N LEU A 124 27.48 24.58 26.82
CA LEU A 124 27.69 23.70 27.96
C LEU A 124 29.04 22.99 27.96
N GLY A 125 29.71 22.97 26.78
CA GLY A 125 30.91 22.18 26.54
C GLY A 125 30.59 20.77 25.98
N ALA A 126 31.56 20.22 25.26
CA ALA A 126 31.42 18.90 24.63
C ALA A 126 31.31 17.74 25.65
N ASP A 127 31.85 17.95 26.84
CA ASP A 127 31.86 16.94 27.92
C ASP A 127 30.56 16.95 28.76
N SER A 128 29.63 17.85 28.48
CA SER A 128 28.32 17.86 29.15
C SER A 128 27.56 16.57 28.89
N ALA A 129 27.00 15.98 29.96
CA ALA A 129 26.21 14.75 29.84
C ALA A 129 25.02 14.90 28.91
N GLU A 130 24.37 16.07 28.91
CA GLU A 130 23.22 16.38 28.09
C GLU A 130 23.61 16.48 26.61
N VAL A 131 24.78 17.07 26.31
CA VAL A 131 25.31 17.13 24.91
C VAL A 131 25.64 15.72 24.41
N GLN A 132 26.33 14.92 25.22
CA GLN A 132 26.68 13.54 24.84
C GLN A 132 25.43 12.66 24.65
N ALA A 133 24.45 12.78 25.55
CA ALA A 133 23.20 12.04 25.43
C ALA A 133 22.40 12.42 24.18
N ALA A 134 22.31 13.73 23.88
CA ALA A 134 21.63 14.22 22.69
C ALA A 134 22.38 13.80 21.41
N GLN A 135 23.71 13.85 21.40
CA GLN A 135 24.52 13.39 20.25
C GLN A 135 24.31 11.90 20.02
N LYS A 136 24.35 11.08 21.07
CA LYS A 136 24.08 9.64 20.93
C LYS A 136 22.68 9.38 20.38
N ALA A 137 21.66 10.08 20.86
CA ALA A 137 20.29 9.92 20.36
C ALA A 137 20.17 10.36 18.90
N LEU A 138 20.90 11.39 18.47
CA LEU A 138 20.97 11.82 17.08
C LEU A 138 21.61 10.76 16.18
N ASP A 139 22.71 10.16 16.63
CA ASP A 139 23.41 9.11 15.90
C ASP A 139 22.52 7.86 15.76
N ASP A 140 21.85 7.45 16.83
CA ASP A 140 20.89 6.35 16.87
C ASP A 140 19.71 6.61 15.89
N PHE A 141 19.16 7.82 15.92
CA PHE A 141 18.08 8.24 15.03
C PHE A 141 18.51 8.25 13.57
N SER A 142 19.69 8.81 13.27
CA SER A 142 20.26 8.84 11.92
C SER A 142 20.45 7.42 11.37
N ALA A 143 20.98 6.50 12.18
CA ALA A 143 21.16 5.10 11.80
C ALA A 143 19.84 4.40 11.47
N CYS A 144 18.79 4.62 12.27
CA CYS A 144 17.46 4.07 12.01
C CYS A 144 16.83 4.67 10.74
N LEU A 145 16.98 5.98 10.52
CA LEU A 145 16.49 6.67 9.33
C LEU A 145 17.17 6.16 8.06
N ASP A 146 18.50 6.02 8.07
CA ASP A 146 19.26 5.46 6.96
C ASP A 146 18.86 4.02 6.64
N ALA A 147 18.56 3.22 7.65
CA ALA A 147 18.09 1.85 7.46
C ALA A 147 16.74 1.80 6.76
N VAL A 148 15.79 2.65 7.15
CA VAL A 148 14.47 2.74 6.51
C VAL A 148 14.60 3.26 5.08
N GLN A 149 15.37 4.33 4.84
CA GLN A 149 15.60 4.90 3.52
C GLN A 149 16.30 3.93 2.55
N SER A 150 17.23 3.13 3.04
CA SER A 150 17.95 2.13 2.24
C SER A 150 17.20 0.81 2.07
N GLY A 151 16.05 0.64 2.72
CA GLY A 151 15.32 -0.63 2.78
C GLY A 151 16.13 -1.74 3.43
N GLY A 152 16.94 -1.40 4.43
CA GLY A 152 17.78 -2.34 5.19
C GLY A 152 18.99 -2.90 4.42
N LYS A 153 19.27 -2.40 3.22
CA LYS A 153 20.32 -2.98 2.35
C LYS A 153 21.74 -2.63 2.75
N LYS A 154 21.93 -1.58 3.55
CA LYS A 154 23.26 -1.03 3.86
C LYS A 154 23.72 -1.31 5.29
N GLN A 155 22.89 -1.84 6.14
CA GLN A 155 23.15 -1.98 7.56
C GLN A 155 22.65 -3.30 8.11
N ASP A 156 23.36 -3.86 9.08
CA ASP A 156 22.84 -4.96 9.89
C ASP A 156 21.70 -4.43 10.76
N LEU A 157 20.45 -4.80 10.41
CA LEU A 157 19.26 -4.35 11.10
C LEU A 157 19.24 -4.77 12.57
N THR A 158 19.89 -5.89 12.90
CA THR A 158 19.96 -6.38 14.30
C THR A 158 20.85 -5.53 15.19
N SER A 159 21.74 -4.74 14.60
CA SER A 159 22.62 -3.80 15.31
C SER A 159 21.96 -2.43 15.55
N LEU A 160 20.80 -2.16 14.96
CA LEU A 160 20.09 -0.91 15.16
C LEU A 160 19.55 -0.79 16.58
N PRO A 161 19.68 0.39 17.20
CA PRO A 161 19.01 0.66 18.46
C PRO A 161 17.50 0.51 18.30
N TYR A 162 16.86 0.00 19.34
CA TYR A 162 15.39 -0.22 19.39
C TYR A 162 14.82 -1.22 18.37
N TYR A 163 15.66 -1.93 17.61
CA TYR A 163 15.18 -2.88 16.61
C TYR A 163 14.53 -4.10 17.26
N GLN A 164 13.24 -4.30 16.97
CA GLN A 164 12.42 -5.43 17.43
C GLN A 164 11.79 -6.19 16.25
N GLY A 165 12.50 -6.25 15.13
CA GLY A 165 12.02 -6.90 13.91
C GLY A 165 11.42 -5.94 12.88
N SER A 166 11.21 -4.66 13.23
CA SER A 166 10.71 -3.60 12.36
C SER A 166 11.65 -2.41 12.34
N PRO A 167 12.24 -2.06 11.18
CA PRO A 167 13.04 -0.85 11.04
C PRO A 167 12.24 0.44 11.27
N MET A 168 10.96 0.45 10.88
CA MET A 168 10.09 1.61 11.06
C MET A 168 9.75 1.83 12.54
N HIS A 169 9.52 0.75 13.29
CA HIS A 169 9.35 0.85 14.74
C HIS A 169 10.62 1.34 15.43
N ALA A 170 11.80 0.85 15.03
CA ALA A 170 13.07 1.35 15.56
C ALA A 170 13.24 2.84 15.31
N LEU A 171 12.90 3.31 14.12
CA LEU A 171 12.94 4.73 13.75
C LEU A 171 11.97 5.56 14.59
N TYR A 172 10.76 5.05 14.83
CA TYR A 172 9.80 5.73 15.73
C TYR A 172 10.36 5.87 17.14
N GLN A 173 10.87 4.80 17.73
CA GLN A 173 11.45 4.83 19.09
C GLN A 173 12.69 5.74 19.18
N ALA A 174 13.54 5.73 18.15
CA ALA A 174 14.70 6.62 18.07
C ALA A 174 14.27 8.09 17.95
N ASN A 175 13.18 8.38 17.22
CA ASN A 175 12.61 9.73 17.14
C ASN A 175 12.09 10.24 18.49
N GLU A 176 11.40 9.39 19.26
CA GLU A 176 10.93 9.73 20.60
C GLU A 176 12.10 9.95 21.56
N ALA A 177 13.12 9.08 21.52
CA ALA A 177 14.33 9.22 22.33
C ALA A 177 15.09 10.52 21.99
N LEU A 178 15.24 10.83 20.70
CA LEU A 178 15.84 12.10 20.26
C LEU A 178 15.06 13.31 20.79
N GLY A 179 13.73 13.26 20.71
CA GLY A 179 12.86 14.31 21.27
C GLY A 179 13.17 14.58 22.75
N ALA A 180 13.16 13.53 23.56
CA ALA A 180 13.44 13.65 25.01
C ALA A 180 14.83 14.21 25.31
N MET A 181 15.86 13.81 24.56
CA MET A 181 17.24 14.28 24.78
C MET A 181 17.43 15.73 24.34
N ILE A 182 16.82 16.15 23.24
CA ILE A 182 16.85 17.54 22.77
C ILE A 182 16.11 18.45 23.74
N ASP A 183 14.97 18.02 24.30
CA ASP A 183 14.23 18.79 25.33
C ASP A 183 15.08 19.01 26.58
N GLN A 184 15.75 17.96 27.07
CA GLN A 184 16.66 18.04 28.22
C GLN A 184 17.85 18.97 27.95
N LEU A 185 18.48 18.83 26.79
CA LEU A 185 19.59 19.70 26.38
C LEU A 185 19.16 21.16 26.31
N TYR A 186 18.01 21.44 25.67
CA TYR A 186 17.50 22.80 25.55
C TYR A 186 17.16 23.41 26.89
N ALA A 187 16.51 22.67 27.80
CA ALA A 187 16.23 23.11 29.16
C ALA A 187 17.53 23.43 29.92
N LYS A 188 18.57 22.59 29.79
CA LYS A 188 19.87 22.82 30.42
C LYS A 188 20.58 24.05 29.88
N MET A 189 20.50 24.28 28.59
CA MET A 189 21.01 25.50 27.97
C MET A 189 20.31 26.75 28.50
N GLN A 190 19.00 26.71 28.71
CA GLN A 190 18.25 27.83 29.29
C GLN A 190 18.70 28.16 30.72
N GLU A 191 18.98 27.13 31.52
CA GLU A 191 19.47 27.32 32.90
C GLU A 191 20.87 28.01 32.95
N GLN A 192 21.73 27.71 31.97
CA GLN A 192 23.13 28.15 32.00
C GLN A 192 23.44 29.27 31.02
N ALA A 193 22.47 29.68 30.16
CA ALA A 193 22.72 30.66 29.13
C ALA A 193 22.96 32.06 29.67
N ALA A 194 24.19 32.51 29.50
CA ALA A 194 24.57 33.90 29.78
C ALA A 194 24.40 34.83 28.57
N ASP A 195 24.19 34.26 27.35
CA ASP A 195 24.13 35.01 26.09
C ASP A 195 22.73 34.92 25.45
N PRO A 196 21.92 35.99 25.52
CA PRO A 196 20.57 36.03 24.95
C PRO A 196 20.54 35.84 23.41
N MET A 197 21.60 36.25 22.69
CA MET A 197 21.67 36.14 21.25
C MET A 197 21.82 34.68 20.80
N LYS A 198 22.67 33.92 21.50
CA LYS A 198 22.82 32.48 21.25
C LYS A 198 21.52 31.73 21.56
N MET A 199 20.85 32.09 22.66
CA MET A 199 19.57 31.51 23.01
C MET A 199 18.46 31.82 21.98
N GLY A 200 18.42 33.03 21.40
CA GLY A 200 17.47 33.36 20.37
C GLY A 200 17.63 32.49 19.10
N ALA A 201 18.87 32.26 18.67
CA ALA A 201 19.17 31.40 17.53
C ALA A 201 18.75 29.93 17.78
N VAL A 202 19.10 29.37 18.95
CA VAL A 202 18.75 27.97 19.28
C VAL A 202 17.25 27.80 19.50
N GLN A 203 16.57 28.81 20.03
CA GLN A 203 15.12 28.79 20.19
C GLN A 203 14.40 28.62 18.85
N GLY A 204 14.89 29.26 17.78
CA GLY A 204 14.38 29.08 16.43
C GLY A 204 14.53 27.65 15.93
N GLN A 205 15.71 27.05 16.12
CA GLN A 205 15.97 25.65 15.74
C GLN A 205 15.14 24.65 16.54
N TYR A 206 15.06 24.87 17.85
CA TYR A 206 14.20 24.06 18.73
C TYR A 206 12.71 24.18 18.39
N GLY A 207 12.27 25.39 18.03
CA GLY A 207 10.90 25.62 17.54
C GLY A 207 10.61 24.85 16.24
N GLN A 208 11.54 24.83 15.28
CA GLN A 208 11.41 24.05 14.04
C GLN A 208 11.42 22.54 14.33
N PHE A 209 12.29 22.08 15.23
CA PHE A 209 12.34 20.70 15.69
C PHE A 209 10.99 20.21 16.22
N ASN A 210 10.34 21.01 17.08
CA ASN A 210 9.03 20.69 17.66
C ASN A 210 7.88 20.87 16.66
N SER A 211 7.99 21.82 15.73
CA SER A 211 7.01 21.97 14.64
C SER A 211 7.00 20.74 13.75
N ALA A 212 8.16 20.21 13.38
CA ALA A 212 8.26 18.97 12.62
C ALA A 212 7.62 17.79 13.38
N GLN A 213 7.81 17.65 14.70
CA GLN A 213 7.12 16.63 15.49
C GLN A 213 5.60 16.81 15.46
N THR A 214 5.13 18.04 15.54
CA THR A 214 3.68 18.33 15.45
C THR A 214 3.12 17.93 14.08
N ILE A 215 3.85 18.19 13.01
CA ILE A 215 3.46 17.75 11.66
C ILE A 215 3.44 16.21 11.60
N LEU A 216 4.52 15.53 12.05
CA LEU A 216 4.62 14.06 12.08
C LEU A 216 3.44 13.41 12.77
N SER A 217 3.02 13.98 13.92
CA SER A 217 1.89 13.47 14.71
C SER A 217 0.54 13.60 14.01
N ASN A 218 0.42 14.50 13.04
CA ASN A 218 -0.81 14.78 12.31
C ASN A 218 -0.83 14.21 10.88
N LEU A 219 0.26 13.58 10.42
CA LEU A 219 0.29 12.95 9.11
C LEU A 219 -0.69 11.78 9.00
N ASN A 220 -1.31 11.65 7.84
CA ASN A 220 -2.18 10.52 7.51
C ASN A 220 -1.40 9.26 7.08
N TYR A 221 -0.10 9.20 7.30
CA TYR A 221 0.74 8.05 6.97
C TYR A 221 0.25 6.77 7.66
N ASN A 222 0.13 6.76 9.00
CA ASN A 222 -0.31 5.58 9.75
C ASN A 222 -1.74 5.14 9.40
N PRO A 223 -2.74 6.04 9.33
CA PRO A 223 -4.07 5.70 8.82
C PRO A 223 -4.05 5.09 7.41
N ALA A 224 -3.25 5.63 6.50
CA ALA A 224 -3.13 5.11 5.13
C ALA A 224 -2.49 3.71 5.10
N VAL A 225 -1.42 3.50 5.88
CA VAL A 225 -0.80 2.17 6.02
C VAL A 225 -1.78 1.16 6.60
N THR A 226 -2.52 1.53 7.65
CA THR A 226 -3.54 0.65 8.26
C THR A 226 -4.63 0.28 7.25
N ALA A 227 -5.13 1.23 6.49
CA ALA A 227 -6.13 0.97 5.45
C ALA A 227 -5.57 0.05 4.34
N TYR A 228 -4.31 0.26 3.94
CA TYR A 228 -3.62 -0.60 2.98
C TYR A 228 -3.47 -2.03 3.53
N GLN A 229 -3.05 -2.21 4.79
CA GLN A 229 -2.92 -3.51 5.42
C GLN A 229 -4.28 -4.23 5.48
N GLN A 230 -5.35 -3.55 5.91
CA GLN A 230 -6.70 -4.13 5.93
C GLN A 230 -7.18 -4.61 4.54
N GLU A 231 -6.80 -3.92 3.48
CA GLU A 231 -7.12 -4.34 2.10
C GLU A 231 -6.27 -5.54 1.62
N THR A 232 -5.08 -5.72 2.17
CA THR A 232 -4.08 -6.67 1.66
C THR A 232 -3.84 -7.88 2.55
N ASP A 233 -4.35 -7.90 3.79
CA ASP A 233 -4.16 -9.01 4.73
C ASP A 233 -5.24 -10.10 4.61
N GLY A 234 -6.37 -9.79 3.95
CA GLY A 234 -7.44 -10.76 3.70
C GLY A 234 -7.11 -11.74 2.57
N PHE A 235 -7.81 -12.90 2.56
CA PHE A 235 -7.82 -13.77 1.38
C PHE A 235 -8.52 -13.04 0.21
N PRO A 236 -7.98 -13.06 -0.98
CA PRO A 236 -6.82 -13.81 -1.48
C PRO A 236 -5.51 -13.01 -1.50
N ALA A 237 -5.51 -11.75 -1.08
CA ALA A 237 -4.36 -10.85 -1.20
C ALA A 237 -3.16 -11.35 -0.38
N SER A 238 -3.37 -11.91 0.81
CA SER A 238 -2.32 -12.47 1.66
C SER A 238 -1.54 -13.59 0.99
N VAL A 239 -2.24 -14.48 0.25
CA VAL A 239 -1.60 -15.55 -0.54
C VAL A 239 -0.76 -14.98 -1.67
N LEU A 240 -1.28 -13.94 -2.35
CA LEU A 240 -0.57 -13.28 -3.44
C LEU A 240 0.66 -12.49 -2.91
N LYS A 241 0.57 -11.86 -1.74
CA LYS A 241 1.73 -11.22 -1.07
C LYS A 241 2.87 -12.22 -0.91
N GLY A 242 2.59 -13.39 -0.36
CA GLY A 242 3.59 -14.47 -0.20
C GLY A 242 4.15 -14.97 -1.53
N LEU A 243 3.30 -15.17 -2.54
CA LEU A 243 3.71 -15.66 -3.86
C LEU A 243 4.62 -14.67 -4.61
N PHE A 244 4.38 -13.37 -4.47
CA PHE A 244 5.14 -12.32 -5.14
C PHE A 244 6.24 -11.72 -4.28
N GLY A 245 6.45 -12.21 -3.05
CA GLY A 245 7.47 -11.69 -2.13
C GLY A 245 7.27 -10.21 -1.79
N ILE A 246 6.01 -9.75 -1.73
CA ILE A 246 5.68 -8.37 -1.41
C ILE A 246 5.88 -8.16 0.08
N GLN A 247 6.80 -7.28 0.44
CA GLN A 247 7.05 -6.91 1.83
C GLN A 247 5.90 -6.09 2.39
N GLU A 248 5.76 -6.11 3.71
CA GLU A 248 4.77 -5.31 4.39
C GLU A 248 5.20 -3.84 4.46
N VAL A 249 4.24 -2.92 4.30
CA VAL A 249 4.47 -1.50 4.59
C VAL A 249 4.12 -1.29 6.05
N GLU A 250 5.08 -0.80 6.83
CA GLU A 250 5.00 -0.72 8.28
C GLU A 250 4.53 0.67 8.73
N PRO A 251 3.71 0.76 9.79
CA PRO A 251 3.36 2.04 10.39
C PRO A 251 4.55 2.65 11.14
N PHE A 252 4.56 3.97 11.25
CA PHE A 252 5.47 4.74 12.09
C PHE A 252 4.87 4.86 13.51
N ALA A 253 5.06 3.82 14.33
CA ALA A 253 4.48 3.70 15.68
C ALA A 253 5.31 2.76 16.58
#